data_9549e609605cd0086b0ad45103eef4fb
#
_entry.id   9549e609605cd0086b0ad45103eef4fb
#
_cell.length_a   1.000
_cell.length_b   1.000
_cell.length_c   1.000
_cell.angle_alpha   90.00
_cell.angle_beta   90.00
_cell.angle_gamma   90.00
#
_symmetry.space_group_name_H-M   'P 1'
#
loop_
_entity.id
_entity.type
_entity.pdbx_description
1 polymer ?
#
loop_
_entity_poly.entity_id
_entity_poly.type
_entity_poly.pdbx_seq_one_letter_code
_entity_poly.pdbx_strand_id
1 'polypeptide(L)'
;MSGSTLGELFRVTNFGESHGPAIGCVIDGCPPGLALSEADIQPELDRRRPGTSRHVTQRQEADRVQILSGVYEGLTTGTPIALLIQNTDQRSKDYGNLLDTFRPGHADYTYWRKYGIRDPRGGGRSSARLTAPTVAAGAVARKWLRERHGCSFTGWMSALGEIEIPFEGEEHIAANDFFAANTRDIPRLEAFMDALRKAGDSCGARIEVRARGVPAGLGEPLYDRLDAAIAHAMMGLNAVKGVEIGAGFACVAQRGSEHGDELTPEGFASNHAGGVLGGISTGQELVVRLAIKPTSSIRIARASIDRAGQPTTVETHGRHDPCVGIRATPIAEALLALVVMDHVLRQRAQCGDVELPLPAIPGTRPADV
;
A
#
# COMPACT_ATOMS: atom_id res chain seq x y z
N MET A 1 1.70 4.09 -22.29
CA MET A 1 1.97 3.47 -20.98
C MET A 1 0.66 3.02 -20.36
N SER A 2 0.60 1.85 -19.76
CA SER A 2 -0.62 1.37 -19.11
C SER A 2 -0.59 1.76 -17.64
N GLY A 3 -1.59 2.51 -17.15
CA GLY A 3 -1.69 2.92 -15.75
C GLY A 3 -2.11 1.80 -14.79
N SER A 4 -2.04 0.53 -15.22
CA SER A 4 -2.38 -0.65 -14.41
C SER A 4 -1.18 -1.58 -14.18
N THR A 5 0.01 -1.13 -14.55
CA THR A 5 1.27 -1.88 -14.42
C THR A 5 2.25 -1.10 -13.55
N LEU A 6 2.90 -1.77 -12.61
CA LEU A 6 3.98 -1.27 -11.75
C LEU A 6 5.23 -2.14 -11.94
N GLY A 7 6.42 -1.54 -11.89
CA GLY A 7 7.73 -2.20 -12.02
C GLY A 7 8.22 -2.33 -13.47
N GLU A 8 9.51 -2.53 -13.61
CA GLU A 8 10.22 -2.67 -14.88
C GLU A 8 10.69 -4.13 -15.14
N LEU A 9 11.37 -4.74 -14.19
CA LEU A 9 11.80 -6.15 -14.24
C LEU A 9 10.88 -7.06 -13.42
N PHE A 10 10.48 -6.66 -12.22
CA PHE A 10 9.40 -7.32 -11.47
C PHE A 10 8.10 -6.57 -11.75
N ARG A 11 7.44 -6.95 -12.81
CA ARG A 11 6.30 -6.23 -13.37
C ARG A 11 4.98 -6.84 -12.91
N VAL A 12 4.12 -6.01 -12.33
CA VAL A 12 2.78 -6.42 -11.87
C VAL A 12 1.72 -5.66 -12.63
N THR A 13 0.88 -6.36 -13.37
CA THR A 13 -0.28 -5.80 -14.09
C THR A 13 -1.58 -6.25 -13.42
N ASN A 14 -2.34 -5.30 -12.86
CA ASN A 14 -3.63 -5.56 -12.23
C ASN A 14 -4.80 -5.48 -13.22
N PHE A 15 -5.76 -6.41 -13.13
CA PHE A 15 -6.97 -6.44 -13.93
C PHE A 15 -8.23 -6.71 -13.09
N GLY A 16 -9.40 -6.58 -13.74
CA GLY A 16 -10.71 -6.83 -13.14
C GLY A 16 -11.36 -5.57 -12.56
N GLU A 17 -12.61 -5.71 -12.12
CA GLU A 17 -13.47 -4.64 -11.60
C GLU A 17 -14.04 -5.05 -10.24
N SER A 18 -14.32 -4.07 -9.36
CA SER A 18 -14.80 -4.35 -8.00
C SER A 18 -16.12 -5.12 -7.93
N HIS A 19 -16.95 -5.01 -8.97
CA HIS A 19 -18.23 -5.69 -9.14
C HIS A 19 -18.27 -6.54 -10.41
N GLY A 20 -17.11 -6.80 -11.03
CA GLY A 20 -16.93 -7.82 -12.06
C GLY A 20 -16.85 -9.23 -11.45
N PRO A 21 -16.73 -10.28 -12.28
CA PRO A 21 -16.67 -11.65 -11.81
C PRO A 21 -15.47 -11.95 -10.93
N ALA A 22 -14.32 -11.36 -11.26
CA ALA A 22 -13.06 -11.56 -10.55
C ALA A 22 -12.15 -10.34 -10.66
N ILE A 23 -11.14 -10.31 -9.82
CA ILE A 23 -9.98 -9.42 -9.89
C ILE A 23 -8.71 -10.25 -9.87
N GLY A 24 -7.62 -9.73 -10.39
CA GLY A 24 -6.36 -10.47 -10.39
C GLY A 24 -5.17 -9.63 -10.81
N CYS A 25 -4.03 -10.27 -10.87
CA CYS A 25 -2.82 -9.69 -11.46
C CYS A 25 -2.00 -10.74 -12.21
N VAL A 26 -1.16 -10.23 -13.09
CA VAL A 26 -0.07 -11.01 -13.69
C VAL A 26 1.23 -10.41 -13.18
N ILE A 27 2.09 -11.27 -12.62
CA ILE A 27 3.45 -10.95 -12.20
C ILE A 27 4.39 -11.50 -13.26
N ASP A 28 5.17 -10.64 -13.89
CA ASP A 28 6.22 -11.02 -14.83
C ASP A 28 7.60 -10.70 -14.23
N GLY A 29 8.62 -11.51 -14.51
CA GLY A 29 9.96 -11.32 -14.01
C GLY A 29 10.24 -11.88 -12.61
N CYS A 30 9.32 -12.66 -12.01
CA CYS A 30 9.65 -13.38 -10.78
C CYS A 30 10.75 -14.43 -11.05
N PRO A 31 11.87 -14.41 -10.30
CA PRO A 31 12.93 -15.40 -10.50
C PRO A 31 12.43 -16.84 -10.29
N PRO A 32 12.97 -17.82 -11.05
CA PRO A 32 12.63 -19.24 -10.88
C PRO A 32 13.16 -19.81 -9.56
N GLY A 33 12.54 -20.92 -9.12
CA GLY A 33 13.01 -21.71 -7.98
C GLY A 33 12.60 -21.16 -6.60
N LEU A 34 11.66 -20.22 -6.54
CA LEU A 34 11.00 -19.86 -5.29
C LEU A 34 9.91 -20.89 -4.97
N ALA A 35 9.95 -21.50 -3.80
CA ALA A 35 8.82 -22.30 -3.31
C ALA A 35 7.61 -21.41 -3.13
N LEU A 36 6.50 -21.69 -3.84
CA LEU A 36 5.32 -20.83 -3.85
C LEU A 36 4.03 -21.65 -3.98
N SER A 37 3.11 -21.34 -3.08
CA SER A 37 1.74 -21.86 -3.08
C SER A 37 0.76 -20.76 -2.67
N GLU A 38 -0.53 -21.01 -2.79
CA GLU A 38 -1.57 -20.11 -2.27
C GLU A 38 -1.45 -19.87 -0.76
N ALA A 39 -0.96 -20.87 0.00
CA ALA A 39 -0.73 -20.75 1.45
C ALA A 39 0.33 -19.71 1.82
N ASP A 40 1.24 -19.37 0.92
CA ASP A 40 2.24 -18.32 1.11
C ASP A 40 1.66 -16.91 0.90
N ILE A 41 0.59 -16.80 0.12
CA ILE A 41 -0.03 -15.52 -0.28
C ILE A 41 -1.25 -15.21 0.60
N GLN A 42 -2.05 -16.22 0.94
CA GLN A 42 -3.33 -16.06 1.60
C GLN A 42 -3.25 -15.30 2.95
N PRO A 43 -2.24 -15.50 3.81
CA PRO A 43 -2.15 -14.76 5.08
C PRO A 43 -2.07 -13.24 4.90
N GLU A 44 -1.41 -12.75 3.86
CA GLU A 44 -1.33 -11.32 3.57
C GLU A 44 -2.68 -10.76 3.06
N LEU A 45 -3.40 -11.54 2.28
CA LEU A 45 -4.76 -11.21 1.86
C LEU A 45 -5.74 -11.21 3.04
N ASP A 46 -5.59 -12.14 3.99
CA ASP A 46 -6.43 -12.22 5.18
C ASP A 46 -6.27 -10.99 6.08
N ARG A 47 -5.07 -10.43 6.20
CA ARG A 47 -4.81 -9.16 6.90
C ARG A 47 -5.52 -7.97 6.23
N ARG A 48 -5.61 -7.97 4.89
CA ARG A 48 -6.17 -6.87 4.09
C ARG A 48 -7.67 -6.99 3.84
N ARG A 49 -8.26 -8.19 3.79
CA ARG A 49 -9.63 -8.45 3.33
C ARG A 49 -10.69 -7.58 4.06
N PRO A 50 -11.87 -7.33 3.45
CA PRO A 50 -12.97 -6.66 4.11
C PRO A 50 -13.61 -7.58 5.18
N GLY A 51 -14.31 -6.97 6.14
CA GLY A 51 -15.06 -7.72 7.15
C GLY A 51 -14.19 -8.35 8.25
N THR A 52 -12.94 -7.93 8.41
CA THR A 52 -12.05 -8.41 9.47
C THR A 52 -12.43 -7.91 10.86
N SER A 53 -13.07 -6.75 10.93
CA SER A 53 -13.52 -6.15 12.18
C SER A 53 -14.78 -5.30 12.00
N ARG A 54 -15.37 -4.86 13.13
CA ARG A 54 -16.50 -3.93 13.13
C ARG A 54 -16.13 -2.52 12.62
N HIS A 55 -14.83 -2.20 12.54
CA HIS A 55 -14.33 -0.87 12.15
C HIS A 55 -14.08 -0.71 10.65
N VAL A 56 -14.19 -1.77 9.89
CA VAL A 56 -14.06 -1.79 8.43
C VAL A 56 -15.39 -2.08 7.75
N THR A 57 -15.42 -2.05 6.43
CA THR A 57 -16.63 -2.38 5.64
C THR A 57 -17.18 -3.75 5.99
N GLN A 58 -18.52 -3.87 6.02
CA GLN A 58 -19.24 -5.11 6.29
C GLN A 58 -19.39 -6.03 5.04
N ARG A 59 -18.70 -5.73 3.94
CA ARG A 59 -18.59 -6.64 2.80
C ARG A 59 -17.84 -7.90 3.25
N GLN A 60 -18.32 -9.06 2.84
CA GLN A 60 -17.74 -10.36 3.19
C GLN A 60 -17.07 -10.98 1.95
N GLU A 61 -15.76 -10.93 1.89
CA GLU A 61 -14.98 -11.56 0.82
C GLU A 61 -13.87 -12.39 1.46
N ALA A 62 -13.79 -13.65 1.11
CA ALA A 62 -12.72 -14.52 1.60
C ALA A 62 -11.36 -14.21 0.96
N ASP A 63 -11.34 -13.45 -0.13
CA ASP A 63 -10.16 -13.11 -0.93
C ASP A 63 -9.27 -14.33 -1.24
N ARG A 64 -9.91 -15.49 -1.51
CA ARG A 64 -9.21 -16.72 -1.85
C ARG A 64 -8.45 -16.53 -3.15
N VAL A 65 -7.12 -16.62 -3.07
CA VAL A 65 -6.25 -16.54 -4.24
C VAL A 65 -6.14 -17.90 -4.92
N GLN A 66 -6.02 -17.87 -6.24
CA GLN A 66 -5.69 -19.02 -7.09
C GLN A 66 -4.47 -18.69 -7.94
N ILE A 67 -3.49 -19.58 -7.96
CA ILE A 67 -2.34 -19.50 -8.86
C ILE A 67 -2.70 -20.24 -10.14
N LEU A 68 -2.78 -19.54 -11.27
CA LEU A 68 -3.19 -20.12 -12.56
C LEU A 68 -2.02 -20.47 -13.48
N SER A 69 -0.83 -19.91 -13.24
CA SER A 69 0.38 -20.16 -14.05
C SER A 69 1.64 -19.76 -13.31
N GLY A 70 2.80 -20.08 -13.88
CA GLY A 70 4.12 -19.65 -13.39
C GLY A 70 4.65 -20.45 -12.21
N VAL A 71 3.96 -21.52 -11.80
CA VAL A 71 4.40 -22.46 -10.76
C VAL A 71 4.26 -23.89 -11.26
N TYR A 72 5.30 -24.70 -11.09
CA TYR A 72 5.33 -26.12 -11.40
C TYR A 72 5.99 -26.89 -10.27
N GLU A 73 5.38 -27.96 -9.79
CA GLU A 73 5.84 -28.76 -8.63
C GLU A 73 6.17 -27.90 -7.39
N GLY A 74 5.36 -26.85 -7.16
CA GLY A 74 5.52 -25.95 -6.02
C GLY A 74 6.65 -24.91 -6.15
N LEU A 75 7.30 -24.80 -7.31
CA LEU A 75 8.37 -23.84 -7.56
C LEU A 75 8.00 -22.87 -8.68
N THR A 76 8.38 -21.61 -8.54
CA THR A 76 8.26 -20.63 -9.62
C THR A 76 9.11 -21.04 -10.81
N THR A 77 8.60 -20.84 -12.03
CA THR A 77 9.25 -21.28 -13.28
C THR A 77 10.06 -20.18 -13.98
N GLY A 78 9.94 -18.92 -13.51
CA GLY A 78 10.47 -17.75 -14.21
C GLY A 78 9.55 -17.22 -15.32
N THR A 79 8.42 -17.87 -15.57
CA THR A 79 7.38 -17.41 -16.51
C THR A 79 6.29 -16.64 -15.76
N PRO A 80 5.37 -15.90 -16.45
CA PRO A 80 4.38 -15.09 -15.79
C PRO A 80 3.49 -15.87 -14.80
N ILE A 81 3.37 -15.36 -13.57
CA ILE A 81 2.49 -15.87 -12.52
C ILE A 81 1.16 -15.13 -12.61
N ALA A 82 0.08 -15.83 -12.94
CA ALA A 82 -1.26 -15.25 -12.92
C ALA A 82 -1.97 -15.62 -11.61
N LEU A 83 -2.44 -14.58 -10.90
CA LEU A 83 -3.18 -14.69 -9.65
C LEU A 83 -4.62 -14.21 -9.86
N LEU A 84 -5.60 -15.01 -9.42
CA LEU A 84 -7.02 -14.72 -9.55
C LEU A 84 -7.73 -14.76 -8.19
N ILE A 85 -8.62 -13.79 -7.95
CA ILE A 85 -9.48 -13.70 -6.77
C ILE A 85 -10.91 -13.48 -7.24
N GLN A 86 -11.83 -14.40 -6.91
CA GLN A 86 -13.24 -14.29 -7.24
C GLN A 86 -13.93 -13.21 -6.41
N ASN A 87 -14.89 -12.49 -7.00
CA ASN A 87 -15.79 -11.60 -6.28
C ASN A 87 -17.06 -12.37 -5.91
N THR A 88 -17.32 -12.58 -4.62
CA THR A 88 -18.41 -13.42 -4.12
C THR A 88 -19.53 -12.65 -3.44
N ASP A 89 -19.27 -11.47 -2.85
CA ASP A 89 -20.27 -10.64 -2.14
C ASP A 89 -20.43 -9.24 -2.78
N GLN A 90 -20.65 -9.20 -4.09
CA GLN A 90 -20.98 -7.95 -4.78
C GLN A 90 -22.49 -7.67 -4.70
N ARG A 91 -22.87 -6.41 -4.42
CA ARG A 91 -24.28 -5.96 -4.36
C ARG A 91 -24.49 -4.76 -5.26
N SER A 92 -24.66 -5.02 -6.54
CA SER A 92 -24.84 -3.97 -7.57
C SER A 92 -26.05 -3.07 -7.32
N LYS A 93 -27.10 -3.57 -6.64
CA LYS A 93 -28.32 -2.82 -6.30
C LYS A 93 -28.07 -1.62 -5.37
N ASP A 94 -27.00 -1.64 -4.57
CA ASP A 94 -26.67 -0.58 -3.61
C ASP A 94 -26.21 0.73 -4.27
N TYR A 95 -26.06 0.75 -5.60
CA TYR A 95 -25.49 1.87 -6.36
C TYR A 95 -26.47 2.48 -7.38
N GLY A 96 -27.77 2.16 -7.29
CA GLY A 96 -28.80 2.65 -8.23
C GLY A 96 -28.89 4.18 -8.29
N ASN A 97 -28.76 4.86 -7.15
CA ASN A 97 -28.78 6.31 -7.05
C ASN A 97 -27.52 7.01 -7.57
N LEU A 98 -26.47 6.24 -7.92
CA LEU A 98 -25.20 6.77 -8.42
C LEU A 98 -25.01 6.60 -9.93
N LEU A 99 -26.04 6.09 -10.64
CA LEU A 99 -25.98 5.86 -12.09
C LEU A 99 -25.67 7.15 -12.85
N ASP A 100 -26.37 8.22 -12.51
CA ASP A 100 -26.33 9.47 -13.24
C ASP A 100 -25.71 10.64 -12.46
N THR A 101 -25.21 10.40 -11.24
CA THR A 101 -24.65 11.42 -10.36
C THR A 101 -23.19 11.15 -10.04
N PHE A 102 -22.47 12.17 -9.56
CA PHE A 102 -21.06 12.09 -9.20
C PHE A 102 -20.87 12.31 -7.70
N ARG A 103 -20.22 11.37 -7.01
CA ARG A 103 -19.87 11.54 -5.60
C ARG A 103 -18.78 12.60 -5.42
N PRO A 104 -18.97 13.61 -4.56
CA PRO A 104 -17.94 14.59 -4.24
C PRO A 104 -16.68 13.90 -3.68
N GLY A 105 -15.50 14.27 -4.19
CA GLY A 105 -14.23 13.71 -3.75
C GLY A 105 -13.96 12.25 -4.18
N HIS A 106 -14.84 11.67 -5.02
CA HIS A 106 -14.67 10.35 -5.63
C HIS A 106 -14.23 10.47 -7.11
N ALA A 107 -13.73 9.39 -7.69
CA ALA A 107 -13.26 9.35 -9.06
C ALA A 107 -14.38 9.32 -10.14
N ASP A 108 -15.65 9.39 -9.75
CA ASP A 108 -16.78 9.24 -10.66
C ASP A 108 -16.74 10.22 -11.84
N TYR A 109 -16.55 11.51 -11.55
CA TYR A 109 -16.47 12.58 -12.56
C TYR A 109 -15.22 12.42 -13.44
N THR A 110 -14.07 12.14 -12.86
CA THR A 110 -12.80 12.05 -13.59
C THR A 110 -12.75 10.86 -14.54
N TYR A 111 -13.31 9.73 -14.13
CA TYR A 111 -13.45 8.54 -15.01
C TYR A 111 -14.39 8.83 -16.16
N TRP A 112 -15.54 9.45 -15.89
CA TRP A 112 -16.48 9.87 -16.93
C TRP A 112 -15.83 10.82 -17.95
N ARG A 113 -15.10 11.85 -17.47
CA ARG A 113 -14.42 12.81 -18.34
C ARG A 113 -13.30 12.19 -19.17
N LYS A 114 -12.60 11.20 -18.60
CA LYS A 114 -11.46 10.58 -19.28
C LYS A 114 -11.88 9.52 -20.31
N TYR A 115 -12.79 8.65 -19.91
CA TYR A 115 -13.12 7.47 -20.70
C TYR A 115 -14.47 7.54 -21.44
N GLY A 116 -15.30 8.55 -21.16
CA GLY A 116 -16.65 8.69 -21.73
C GLY A 116 -17.65 7.65 -21.22
N ILE A 117 -17.20 6.67 -20.45
CA ILE A 117 -17.98 5.61 -19.84
C ILE A 117 -17.48 5.31 -18.43
N ARG A 118 -18.37 4.91 -17.55
CA ARG A 118 -18.08 4.55 -16.16
C ARG A 118 -18.95 3.38 -15.72
N ASP A 119 -18.39 2.37 -15.07
CA ASP A 119 -19.16 1.43 -14.27
C ASP A 119 -19.52 2.09 -12.93
N PRO A 120 -20.80 2.38 -12.65
CA PRO A 120 -21.22 3.02 -11.40
C PRO A 120 -21.16 2.07 -10.20
N ARG A 121 -21.10 0.76 -10.43
CA ARG A 121 -21.16 -0.26 -9.38
C ARG A 121 -19.87 -0.25 -8.57
N GLY A 122 -19.92 0.20 -7.32
CA GLY A 122 -18.81 0.21 -6.38
C GLY A 122 -17.58 1.04 -6.79
N GLY A 123 -17.63 1.75 -7.92
CA GLY A 123 -16.54 2.55 -8.46
C GLY A 123 -15.61 1.82 -9.44
N GLY A 124 -15.93 0.59 -9.85
CA GLY A 124 -15.17 -0.15 -10.88
C GLY A 124 -13.67 -0.23 -10.57
N ARG A 125 -12.84 0.26 -11.50
CA ARG A 125 -11.37 0.32 -11.36
C ARG A 125 -10.87 1.30 -10.30
N SER A 126 -11.66 2.30 -9.88
CA SER A 126 -11.28 3.24 -8.83
C SER A 126 -11.50 2.71 -7.41
N SER A 127 -12.06 1.52 -7.29
CA SER A 127 -12.35 0.89 -5.99
C SER A 127 -11.09 0.40 -5.27
N ALA A 128 -11.03 0.60 -3.95
CA ALA A 128 -10.00 0.00 -3.09
C ALA A 128 -9.99 -1.55 -3.11
N ARG A 129 -11.03 -2.20 -3.66
CA ARG A 129 -11.08 -3.65 -3.90
C ARG A 129 -9.90 -4.13 -4.75
N LEU A 130 -9.48 -3.31 -5.72
CA LEU A 130 -8.40 -3.65 -6.66
C LEU A 130 -7.00 -3.67 -6.04
N THR A 131 -6.89 -3.34 -4.77
CA THR A 131 -5.63 -3.49 -4.02
C THR A 131 -5.39 -4.92 -3.54
N ALA A 132 -6.40 -5.83 -3.57
CA ALA A 132 -6.19 -7.23 -3.21
C ALA A 132 -5.18 -7.94 -4.13
N PRO A 133 -5.25 -7.83 -5.48
CA PRO A 133 -4.20 -8.36 -6.34
C PRO A 133 -2.81 -7.74 -6.09
N THR A 134 -2.74 -6.47 -5.71
CA THR A 134 -1.48 -5.82 -5.32
C THR A 134 -0.87 -6.47 -4.08
N VAL A 135 -1.69 -6.78 -3.07
CA VAL A 135 -1.24 -7.49 -1.86
C VAL A 135 -0.80 -8.91 -2.20
N ALA A 136 -1.54 -9.61 -3.07
CA ALA A 136 -1.15 -10.95 -3.52
C ALA A 136 0.21 -10.95 -4.22
N ALA A 137 0.46 -9.99 -5.13
CA ALA A 137 1.76 -9.83 -5.77
C ALA A 137 2.86 -9.43 -4.78
N GLY A 138 2.54 -8.53 -3.84
CA GLY A 138 3.43 -8.12 -2.77
C GLY A 138 3.85 -9.28 -1.85
N ALA A 139 2.95 -10.23 -1.60
CA ALA A 139 3.28 -11.45 -0.83
C ALA A 139 4.37 -12.28 -1.52
N VAL A 140 4.30 -12.43 -2.83
CA VAL A 140 5.35 -13.11 -3.63
C VAL A 140 6.67 -12.37 -3.51
N ALA A 141 6.68 -11.05 -3.70
CA ALA A 141 7.87 -10.21 -3.56
C ALA A 141 8.47 -10.29 -2.14
N ARG A 142 7.64 -10.15 -1.09
CA ARG A 142 8.06 -10.25 0.32
C ARG A 142 8.69 -11.59 0.64
N LYS A 143 8.09 -12.69 0.17
CA LYS A 143 8.65 -14.04 0.37
C LYS A 143 10.02 -14.16 -0.25
N TRP A 144 10.19 -13.77 -1.51
CA TRP A 144 11.48 -13.83 -2.19
C TRP A 144 12.54 -12.95 -1.51
N LEU A 145 12.18 -11.70 -1.18
CA LEU A 145 13.09 -10.76 -0.52
C LEU A 145 13.51 -11.24 0.87
N ARG A 146 12.58 -11.81 1.63
CA ARG A 146 12.88 -12.41 2.94
C ARG A 146 13.87 -13.57 2.81
N GLU A 147 13.63 -14.50 1.88
CA GLU A 147 14.45 -15.70 1.73
C GLU A 147 15.84 -15.41 1.15
N ARG A 148 15.97 -14.38 0.31
CA ARG A 148 17.23 -14.07 -0.39
C ARG A 148 18.05 -12.98 0.27
N HIS A 149 17.41 -12.04 0.95
CA HIS A 149 18.07 -10.86 1.52
C HIS A 149 17.76 -10.63 3.00
N GLY A 150 16.87 -11.42 3.63
CA GLY A 150 16.44 -11.19 5.00
C GLY A 150 15.55 -9.96 5.17
N CYS A 151 14.99 -9.41 4.09
CA CYS A 151 14.15 -8.22 4.18
C CYS A 151 12.86 -8.49 4.93
N SER A 152 12.45 -7.52 5.75
CA SER A 152 11.15 -7.48 6.42
C SER A 152 10.45 -6.15 6.15
N PHE A 153 9.10 -6.18 6.18
CA PHE A 153 8.26 -5.03 5.90
C PHE A 153 7.19 -4.94 6.97
N THR A 154 7.16 -3.85 7.72
CA THR A 154 6.23 -3.64 8.83
C THR A 154 5.53 -2.31 8.65
N GLY A 155 4.20 -2.32 8.63
CA GLY A 155 3.36 -1.12 8.55
C GLY A 155 2.45 -1.01 9.76
N TRP A 156 2.19 0.22 10.19
CA TRP A 156 1.24 0.52 11.26
C TRP A 156 0.54 1.84 11.05
N MET A 157 -0.60 2.00 11.71
CA MET A 157 -1.32 3.26 11.77
C MET A 157 -0.68 4.15 12.83
N SER A 158 -0.16 5.30 12.41
CA SER A 158 0.47 6.30 13.29
C SER A 158 -0.44 7.49 13.63
N ALA A 159 -1.60 7.63 12.95
CA ALA A 159 -2.67 8.53 13.35
C ALA A 159 -4.02 8.09 12.75
N LEU A 160 -5.13 8.35 13.47
CA LEU A 160 -6.50 8.14 13.03
C LEU A 160 -7.30 9.43 13.24
N GLY A 161 -7.67 10.13 12.15
CA GLY A 161 -8.22 11.46 12.23
C GLY A 161 -7.25 12.40 12.94
N GLU A 162 -7.68 12.99 14.06
CA GLU A 162 -6.88 13.89 14.92
C GLU A 162 -6.11 13.15 16.02
N ILE A 163 -6.27 11.81 16.13
CA ILE A 163 -5.66 11.02 17.20
C ILE A 163 -4.29 10.54 16.73
N GLU A 164 -3.23 11.07 17.34
CA GLU A 164 -1.89 10.54 17.19
C GLU A 164 -1.75 9.22 17.94
N ILE A 165 -1.06 8.25 17.32
CA ILE A 165 -0.83 6.90 17.83
C ILE A 165 0.68 6.69 17.96
N PRO A 166 1.25 6.86 19.15
CA PRO A 166 2.67 6.63 19.38
C PRO A 166 3.07 5.17 19.10
N PHE A 167 4.29 5.00 18.59
CA PHE A 167 4.89 3.68 18.43
C PHE A 167 5.45 3.20 19.77
N GLU A 168 4.99 2.05 20.26
CA GLU A 168 5.47 1.41 21.50
C GLU A 168 6.10 0.04 21.24
N GLY A 169 5.75 -0.63 20.13
CA GLY A 169 6.33 -1.90 19.73
C GLY A 169 5.60 -2.58 18.58
N GLU A 170 6.33 -3.34 17.76
CA GLU A 170 5.77 -4.06 16.62
C GLU A 170 4.83 -5.20 17.04
N GLU A 171 5.05 -5.77 18.23
CA GLU A 171 4.23 -6.84 18.81
C GLU A 171 2.77 -6.44 19.02
N HIS A 172 2.51 -5.14 19.14
CA HIS A 172 1.16 -4.62 19.30
C HIS A 172 0.37 -4.55 17.99
N ILE A 173 1.06 -4.45 16.84
CA ILE A 173 0.43 -4.18 15.53
C ILE A 173 -0.56 -5.27 15.15
N ALA A 174 -0.19 -6.53 15.31
CA ALA A 174 -1.05 -7.68 14.98
C ALA A 174 -2.08 -8.00 16.09
N ALA A 175 -1.99 -7.36 17.25
CA ALA A 175 -2.82 -7.64 18.40
C ALA A 175 -4.15 -6.83 18.42
N ASN A 176 -4.37 -5.96 17.42
CA ASN A 176 -5.56 -5.11 17.36
C ASN A 176 -6.04 -4.86 15.93
N ASP A 177 -7.30 -4.45 15.79
CA ASP A 177 -7.97 -4.25 14.51
C ASP A 177 -7.52 -2.99 13.75
N PHE A 178 -6.75 -2.11 14.37
CA PHE A 178 -6.30 -0.83 13.80
C PHE A 178 -4.90 -0.88 13.21
N PHE A 179 -4.16 -1.97 13.40
CA PHE A 179 -2.71 -2.01 13.15
C PHE A 179 -1.97 -0.90 13.92
N ALA A 180 -2.46 -0.55 15.12
CA ALA A 180 -1.82 0.41 16.00
C ALA A 180 -0.61 -0.22 16.69
N ALA A 181 0.52 0.50 16.75
CA ALA A 181 1.75 0.04 17.38
C ALA A 181 1.75 0.26 18.91
N ASN A 182 0.57 0.35 19.52
CA ASN A 182 0.33 0.29 20.96
C ASN A 182 -1.09 -0.23 21.25
N THR A 183 -1.33 -0.67 22.48
CA THR A 183 -2.66 -1.12 22.92
C THR A 183 -3.39 -0.09 23.79
N ARG A 184 -2.67 0.89 24.29
CA ARG A 184 -3.21 1.93 25.20
C ARG A 184 -4.29 2.78 24.55
N ASP A 185 -4.13 3.14 23.27
CA ASP A 185 -5.03 4.03 22.57
C ASP A 185 -6.25 3.31 21.95
N ILE A 186 -6.29 1.98 21.94
CA ILE A 186 -7.38 1.21 21.31
C ILE A 186 -8.78 1.63 21.78
N PRO A 187 -9.08 1.77 23.08
CA PRO A 187 -10.41 2.20 23.52
C PRO A 187 -10.80 3.60 22.98
N ARG A 188 -9.85 4.51 22.84
CA ARG A 188 -10.04 5.84 22.27
C ARG A 188 -10.32 5.79 20.78
N LEU A 189 -9.59 4.94 20.04
CA LEU A 189 -9.80 4.71 18.59
C LEU A 189 -11.17 4.10 18.34
N GLU A 190 -11.58 3.11 19.12
CA GLU A 190 -12.91 2.49 19.03
C GLU A 190 -14.03 3.51 19.27
N ALA A 191 -13.94 4.30 20.32
CA ALA A 191 -14.95 5.33 20.64
C ALA A 191 -15.04 6.36 19.50
N PHE A 192 -13.92 6.79 18.93
CA PHE A 192 -13.87 7.71 17.80
C PHE A 192 -14.55 7.13 16.55
N MET A 193 -14.24 5.86 16.20
CA MET A 193 -14.85 5.18 15.06
C MET A 193 -16.35 4.96 15.24
N ASP A 194 -16.81 4.65 16.46
CA ASP A 194 -18.23 4.50 16.76
C ASP A 194 -18.99 5.85 16.65
N ALA A 195 -18.36 6.96 17.06
CA ALA A 195 -18.90 8.30 16.89
C ALA A 195 -19.02 8.67 15.39
N LEU A 196 -17.98 8.41 14.58
CA LEU A 196 -18.03 8.63 13.13
C LEU A 196 -19.11 7.79 12.45
N ARG A 197 -19.24 6.51 12.82
CA ARG A 197 -20.28 5.65 12.26
C ARG A 197 -21.69 6.16 12.59
N LYS A 198 -21.91 6.63 13.82
CA LYS A 198 -23.17 7.23 14.25
C LYS A 198 -23.47 8.53 13.49
N ALA A 199 -22.45 9.35 13.24
CA ALA A 199 -22.59 10.58 12.45
C ALA A 199 -22.75 10.31 10.94
N GLY A 200 -22.48 9.11 10.46
CA GLY A 200 -22.48 8.77 9.03
C GLY A 200 -21.33 9.40 8.24
N ASP A 201 -20.24 9.75 8.93
CA ASP A 201 -19.08 10.46 8.39
C ASP A 201 -17.85 9.53 8.29
N SER A 202 -16.70 10.09 7.92
CA SER A 202 -15.42 9.39 7.71
C SER A 202 -14.25 10.24 8.18
N CYS A 203 -13.11 9.57 8.41
CA CYS A 203 -11.85 10.25 8.73
C CYS A 203 -10.70 9.75 7.86
N GLY A 204 -9.61 10.52 7.87
CA GLY A 204 -8.32 10.12 7.32
C GLY A 204 -7.48 9.34 8.31
N ALA A 205 -6.28 8.95 7.86
CA ALA A 205 -5.28 8.30 8.68
C ALA A 205 -3.86 8.66 8.22
N ARG A 206 -2.89 8.49 9.11
CA ARG A 206 -1.48 8.42 8.75
C ARG A 206 -0.99 6.99 8.97
N ILE A 207 -0.29 6.46 7.98
CA ILE A 207 0.34 5.13 8.03
C ILE A 207 1.84 5.34 7.94
N GLU A 208 2.59 4.60 8.73
CA GLU A 208 4.03 4.47 8.58
C GLU A 208 4.36 3.03 8.14
N VAL A 209 5.30 2.89 7.21
CA VAL A 209 5.82 1.60 6.75
C VAL A 209 7.33 1.64 6.77
N ARG A 210 7.93 0.61 7.32
CA ARG A 210 9.39 0.41 7.35
C ARG A 210 9.79 -0.87 6.63
N ALA A 211 10.94 -0.82 5.94
CA ALA A 211 11.58 -2.00 5.38
C ALA A 211 12.99 -2.13 5.95
N ARG A 212 13.29 -3.29 6.55
CA ARG A 212 14.60 -3.64 7.10
C ARG A 212 15.28 -4.70 6.23
N GLY A 213 16.60 -4.77 6.31
CA GLY A 213 17.39 -5.74 5.56
C GLY A 213 17.45 -5.45 4.06
N VAL A 214 17.06 -4.24 3.65
CA VAL A 214 17.16 -3.79 2.26
C VAL A 214 18.62 -3.55 1.93
N PRO A 215 19.18 -4.19 0.87
CA PRO A 215 20.58 -3.98 0.49
C PRO A 215 20.88 -2.53 0.16
N ALA A 216 22.08 -2.06 0.49
CA ALA A 216 22.59 -0.80 -0.03
C ALA A 216 22.79 -0.90 -1.56
N GLY A 217 22.65 0.23 -2.27
CA GLY A 217 22.91 0.29 -3.71
C GLY A 217 21.68 0.11 -4.60
N LEU A 218 20.47 0.04 -4.07
CA LEU A 218 19.23 -0.04 -4.87
C LEU A 218 18.73 1.34 -5.26
N GLY A 219 18.37 1.51 -6.52
CA GLY A 219 17.89 2.77 -7.06
C GLY A 219 18.87 3.39 -8.05
N GLU A 220 18.46 4.49 -8.64
CA GLU A 220 19.20 5.19 -9.71
C GLU A 220 19.34 6.67 -9.38
N PRO A 221 20.36 7.36 -9.92
CA PRO A 221 20.39 8.81 -9.90
C PRO A 221 19.32 9.38 -10.84
N LEU A 222 18.88 10.61 -10.59
CA LEU A 222 17.93 11.43 -11.35
C LEU A 222 16.49 10.90 -11.33
N TYR A 223 16.03 10.14 -12.32
CA TYR A 223 14.60 9.91 -12.56
C TYR A 223 14.05 8.62 -11.92
N ASP A 224 14.85 7.57 -11.86
CA ASP A 224 14.45 6.28 -11.26
C ASP A 224 15.01 6.11 -9.85
N ARG A 225 15.06 7.20 -9.12
CA ARG A 225 15.44 7.24 -7.72
C ARG A 225 14.54 6.35 -6.90
N LEU A 226 15.10 5.62 -5.94
CA LEU A 226 14.33 4.70 -5.10
C LEU A 226 13.22 5.43 -4.31
N ASP A 227 13.52 6.60 -3.75
CA ASP A 227 12.53 7.45 -3.05
C ASP A 227 11.41 7.91 -4.00
N ALA A 228 11.73 8.27 -5.24
CA ALA A 228 10.74 8.65 -6.25
C ALA A 228 9.87 7.45 -6.68
N ALA A 229 10.47 6.26 -6.86
CA ALA A 229 9.74 5.03 -7.19
C ALA A 229 8.80 4.61 -6.05
N ILE A 230 9.26 4.70 -4.78
CA ILE A 230 8.43 4.47 -3.59
C ILE A 230 7.26 5.47 -3.56
N ALA A 231 7.53 6.76 -3.72
CA ALA A 231 6.49 7.79 -3.72
C ALA A 231 5.48 7.58 -4.85
N HIS A 232 5.93 7.20 -6.06
CA HIS A 232 5.07 6.88 -7.19
C HIS A 232 4.13 5.70 -6.88
N ALA A 233 4.67 4.60 -6.37
CA ALA A 233 3.87 3.42 -6.01
C ALA A 233 2.84 3.73 -4.91
N MET A 234 3.28 4.44 -3.85
CA MET A 234 2.43 4.81 -2.71
C MET A 234 1.33 5.81 -3.10
N MET A 235 1.62 6.80 -3.97
CA MET A 235 0.60 7.71 -4.52
C MET A 235 -0.42 6.99 -5.41
N GLY A 236 -0.08 5.81 -5.95
CA GLY A 236 -1.00 4.93 -6.68
C GLY A 236 -2.04 4.26 -5.78
N LEU A 237 -1.81 4.19 -4.46
CA LEU A 237 -2.78 3.65 -3.52
C LEU A 237 -4.00 4.58 -3.37
N ASN A 238 -5.19 3.99 -3.44
CA ASN A 238 -6.45 4.75 -3.28
C ASN A 238 -6.45 5.58 -2.01
N ALA A 239 -6.90 6.84 -2.11
CA ALA A 239 -7.03 7.83 -1.05
C ALA A 239 -5.70 8.41 -0.50
N VAL A 240 -4.54 7.99 -0.94
CA VAL A 240 -3.27 8.65 -0.60
C VAL A 240 -3.25 10.06 -1.16
N LYS A 241 -2.79 11.03 -0.34
CA LYS A 241 -2.66 12.45 -0.66
C LYS A 241 -1.29 13.04 -0.31
N GLY A 242 -0.47 12.29 0.39
CA GLY A 242 0.90 12.66 0.71
C GLY A 242 1.75 11.44 0.97
N VAL A 243 3.02 11.54 0.62
CA VAL A 243 4.06 10.56 0.87
C VAL A 243 5.27 11.30 1.41
N GLU A 244 5.84 10.81 2.50
CA GLU A 244 7.08 11.31 3.09
C GLU A 244 8.09 10.18 3.18
N ILE A 245 9.36 10.51 2.94
CA ILE A 245 10.50 9.61 3.11
C ILE A 245 11.38 10.18 4.23
N GLY A 246 11.76 9.35 5.18
CA GLY A 246 12.57 9.77 6.32
C GLY A 246 11.93 10.89 7.14
N ALA A 247 12.65 11.99 7.36
CA ALA A 247 12.14 13.17 8.07
C ALA A 247 10.99 13.87 7.36
N GLY A 248 10.78 13.61 6.04
CA GLY A 248 9.68 14.18 5.28
C GLY A 248 9.64 15.70 5.39
N PHE A 249 8.46 16.29 5.61
CA PHE A 249 8.29 17.73 5.75
C PHE A 249 8.97 18.32 6.99
N ALA A 250 9.28 17.51 8.02
CA ALA A 250 9.99 17.99 9.20
C ALA A 250 11.42 18.46 8.90
N CYS A 251 12.03 17.99 7.80
CA CYS A 251 13.36 18.41 7.38
C CYS A 251 13.48 19.93 7.13
N VAL A 252 12.35 20.60 6.78
CA VAL A 252 12.34 22.07 6.53
C VAL A 252 12.76 22.87 7.77
N ALA A 253 12.48 22.37 8.96
CA ALA A 253 12.84 23.00 10.22
C ALA A 253 14.25 22.64 10.72
N GLN A 254 14.90 21.65 10.12
CA GLN A 254 16.22 21.17 10.49
C GLN A 254 17.32 21.98 9.80
N ARG A 255 18.42 22.16 10.50
CA ARG A 255 19.66 22.69 9.89
C ARG A 255 20.42 21.57 9.21
N GLY A 256 21.30 21.89 8.24
CA GLY A 256 22.13 20.89 7.58
C GLY A 256 23.00 20.06 8.53
N SER A 257 23.46 20.64 9.63
CA SER A 257 24.22 19.96 10.69
C SER A 257 23.35 19.02 11.55
N GLU A 258 22.02 19.19 11.53
CA GLU A 258 21.07 18.34 12.27
C GLU A 258 20.49 17.24 11.37
N HIS A 259 20.30 17.55 10.10
CA HIS A 259 19.71 16.63 9.12
C HIS A 259 20.71 15.60 8.57
N GLY A 260 22.02 15.89 8.63
CA GLY A 260 23.03 15.00 8.07
C GLY A 260 23.10 13.68 8.83
N ASP A 261 22.96 12.56 8.11
CA ASP A 261 23.14 11.22 8.65
C ASP A 261 24.64 10.90 8.67
N GLU A 262 25.33 11.20 9.81
CA GLU A 262 26.76 11.01 9.95
C GLU A 262 27.13 9.53 9.84
N LEU A 263 28.24 9.25 9.15
CA LEU A 263 28.78 7.90 8.97
C LEU A 263 29.89 7.63 9.99
N THR A 264 29.78 6.50 10.66
CA THR A 264 30.82 5.99 11.55
C THR A 264 31.24 4.59 11.10
N PRO A 265 32.38 4.05 11.58
CA PRO A 265 32.75 2.66 11.29
C PRO A 265 31.71 1.64 11.76
N GLU A 266 30.90 2.00 12.74
CA GLU A 266 29.84 1.14 13.33
C GLU A 266 28.49 1.28 12.64
N GLY A 267 28.33 2.26 11.72
CA GLY A 267 27.09 2.52 10.98
C GLY A 267 26.72 4.00 10.93
N PHE A 268 25.51 4.28 10.50
CA PHE A 268 24.95 5.63 10.47
C PHE A 268 24.48 6.06 11.86
N ALA A 269 24.74 7.31 12.24
CA ALA A 269 24.36 7.87 13.53
C ALA A 269 22.86 8.24 13.60
N SER A 270 22.22 8.48 12.46
CA SER A 270 20.80 8.81 12.34
C SER A 270 20.24 8.30 11.01
N ASN A 271 18.95 8.48 10.76
CA ASN A 271 18.28 8.07 9.51
C ASN A 271 17.24 9.12 9.07
N HIS A 272 17.64 10.39 9.02
CA HIS A 272 16.77 11.48 8.58
C HIS A 272 16.41 11.36 7.10
N ALA A 273 17.32 10.81 6.28
CA ALA A 273 17.09 10.56 4.87
C ALA A 273 16.13 9.38 4.62
N GLY A 274 15.80 8.59 5.64
CA GLY A 274 14.88 7.46 5.51
C GLY A 274 15.43 6.30 4.68
N GLY A 275 16.73 6.07 4.74
CA GLY A 275 17.43 4.96 4.06
C GLY A 275 17.77 5.20 2.60
N VAL A 276 17.61 6.43 2.08
CA VAL A 276 17.88 6.76 0.67
C VAL A 276 18.70 8.04 0.57
N LEU A 277 19.88 7.97 -0.02
CA LEU A 277 20.76 9.11 -0.31
C LEU A 277 21.03 9.18 -1.83
N GLY A 278 20.83 10.35 -2.41
CA GLY A 278 21.02 10.53 -3.86
C GLY A 278 20.11 9.68 -4.74
N GLY A 279 19.04 9.11 -4.21
CA GLY A 279 18.13 8.20 -4.91
C GLY A 279 18.49 6.71 -4.78
N ILE A 280 19.52 6.39 -3.98
CA ILE A 280 20.07 5.04 -3.83
C ILE A 280 19.98 4.63 -2.37
N SER A 281 19.61 3.37 -2.10
CA SER A 281 19.49 2.85 -0.73
C SER A 281 20.85 2.81 -0.01
N THR A 282 20.84 3.14 1.28
CA THR A 282 22.02 3.16 2.14
C THR A 282 22.29 1.83 2.85
N GLY A 283 21.32 0.93 2.87
CA GLY A 283 21.31 -0.26 3.73
C GLY A 283 20.63 -0.03 5.08
N GLN A 284 20.27 1.22 5.41
CA GLN A 284 19.45 1.55 6.57
C GLN A 284 17.98 1.17 6.32
N GLU A 285 17.17 1.25 7.38
CA GLU A 285 15.71 1.13 7.26
C GLU A 285 15.15 2.12 6.23
N LEU A 286 14.32 1.65 5.32
CA LEU A 286 13.49 2.53 4.52
C LEU A 286 12.30 2.98 5.38
N VAL A 287 12.12 4.29 5.54
CA VAL A 287 11.05 4.88 6.36
C VAL A 287 10.12 5.68 5.47
N VAL A 288 8.85 5.25 5.39
CA VAL A 288 7.85 5.85 4.51
C VAL A 288 6.59 6.17 5.31
N ARG A 289 6.04 7.39 5.16
CA ARG A 289 4.77 7.81 5.75
C ARG A 289 3.77 8.20 4.69
N LEU A 290 2.50 7.87 4.92
CA LEU A 290 1.40 8.11 4.00
C LEU A 290 0.29 8.90 4.68
N ALA A 291 -0.18 9.96 4.02
CA ALA A 291 -1.42 10.65 4.39
C ALA A 291 -2.59 10.08 3.58
N ILE A 292 -3.55 9.50 4.27
CA ILE A 292 -4.78 8.92 3.70
C ILE A 292 -5.93 9.88 3.93
N LYS A 293 -6.60 10.34 2.85
CA LYS A 293 -7.77 11.22 2.99
C LYS A 293 -9.00 10.46 3.51
N PRO A 294 -9.99 11.15 4.08
CA PRO A 294 -11.28 10.56 4.45
C PRO A 294 -11.97 9.88 3.27
N THR A 295 -12.75 8.84 3.56
CA THR A 295 -13.57 8.13 2.57
C THR A 295 -14.60 9.09 1.97
N SER A 296 -14.71 9.11 0.64
CA SER A 296 -15.64 10.02 -0.07
C SER A 296 -17.09 9.56 -0.02
N SER A 297 -17.35 8.28 0.24
CA SER A 297 -18.69 7.70 0.28
C SER A 297 -19.20 7.74 1.71
N ILE A 298 -20.00 8.75 2.04
CA ILE A 298 -20.57 8.99 3.38
C ILE A 298 -22.08 9.12 3.32
N ARG A 299 -22.76 9.00 4.47
CA ARG A 299 -24.21 9.09 4.59
C ARG A 299 -24.72 10.53 4.78
N ILE A 300 -23.84 11.50 4.73
CA ILE A 300 -24.20 12.91 4.78
C ILE A 300 -24.49 13.38 3.36
N ALA A 301 -25.67 13.98 3.16
CA ALA A 301 -26.08 14.56 1.90
C ALA A 301 -25.17 15.71 1.48
N ARG A 302 -24.66 15.69 0.25
CA ARG A 302 -23.74 16.70 -0.27
C ARG A 302 -24.15 17.15 -1.67
N ALA A 303 -23.93 18.44 -1.95
CA ALA A 303 -24.16 19.01 -3.27
C ALA A 303 -23.29 18.32 -4.34
N SER A 304 -23.87 18.08 -5.50
CA SER A 304 -23.22 17.50 -6.67
C SER A 304 -23.93 17.95 -7.96
N ILE A 305 -23.53 17.34 -9.07
CA ILE A 305 -24.18 17.46 -10.38
C ILE A 305 -24.51 16.08 -10.95
N ASP A 306 -25.50 16.04 -11.81
CA ASP A 306 -25.80 14.88 -12.66
C ASP A 306 -24.96 14.87 -13.97
N ARG A 307 -25.18 13.89 -14.83
CA ARG A 307 -24.54 13.78 -16.14
C ARG A 307 -24.89 14.93 -17.10
N ALA A 308 -26.04 15.57 -16.92
CA ALA A 308 -26.45 16.73 -17.70
C ALA A 308 -25.90 18.05 -17.14
N GLY A 309 -25.14 18.00 -16.04
CA GLY A 309 -24.59 19.17 -15.36
C GLY A 309 -25.59 19.89 -14.47
N GLN A 310 -26.77 19.28 -14.19
CA GLN A 310 -27.77 19.89 -13.36
C GLN A 310 -27.46 19.68 -11.88
N PRO A 311 -27.72 20.68 -11.01
CA PRO A 311 -27.53 20.55 -9.58
C PRO A 311 -28.32 19.40 -8.99
N THR A 312 -27.69 18.60 -8.14
CA THR A 312 -28.31 17.50 -7.41
C THR A 312 -27.68 17.33 -6.03
N THR A 313 -28.22 16.39 -5.25
CA THR A 313 -27.69 16.01 -3.95
C THR A 313 -27.35 14.51 -3.97
N VAL A 314 -26.21 14.14 -3.42
CA VAL A 314 -25.76 12.77 -3.33
C VAL A 314 -25.54 12.38 -1.87
N GLU A 315 -26.11 11.25 -1.48
CA GLU A 315 -25.89 10.53 -0.25
C GLU A 315 -25.54 9.08 -0.59
N THR A 316 -24.56 8.49 0.09
CA THR A 316 -24.10 7.15 -0.24
C THR A 316 -24.49 6.16 0.86
N HIS A 317 -25.36 5.20 0.54
CA HIS A 317 -25.90 4.21 1.49
C HIS A 317 -25.15 2.87 1.51
N GLY A 318 -24.13 2.68 0.70
CA GLY A 318 -23.37 1.43 0.57
C GLY A 318 -22.53 1.07 1.81
N ARG A 319 -21.94 -0.13 1.76
CA ARG A 319 -21.02 -0.65 2.79
C ARG A 319 -19.61 -0.10 2.55
N HIS A 320 -19.28 1.04 3.15
CA HIS A 320 -17.97 1.70 2.99
C HIS A 320 -17.17 1.66 4.28
N ASP A 321 -15.84 1.68 4.16
CA ASP A 321 -14.94 1.86 5.30
C ASP A 321 -15.07 3.30 5.83
N PRO A 322 -15.35 3.54 7.11
CA PRO A 322 -15.30 4.90 7.68
C PRO A 322 -13.89 5.48 7.65
N CYS A 323 -12.88 4.62 7.72
CA CYS A 323 -11.47 4.95 7.48
C CYS A 323 -10.82 3.86 6.64
N VAL A 324 -10.35 4.21 5.43
CA VAL A 324 -9.64 3.25 4.56
C VAL A 324 -8.20 3.00 5.03
N GLY A 325 -7.67 3.80 5.96
CA GLY A 325 -6.31 3.67 6.49
C GLY A 325 -6.04 2.30 7.12
N ILE A 326 -7.02 1.74 7.85
CA ILE A 326 -6.87 0.42 8.47
C ILE A 326 -6.45 -0.62 7.43
N ARG A 327 -7.20 -0.72 6.34
CA ARG A 327 -6.92 -1.70 5.28
C ARG A 327 -5.77 -1.29 4.37
N ALA A 328 -5.42 0.00 4.32
CA ALA A 328 -4.30 0.50 3.53
C ALA A 328 -2.94 0.10 4.13
N THR A 329 -2.86 -0.19 5.43
CA THR A 329 -1.61 -0.59 6.10
C THR A 329 -0.94 -1.80 5.43
N PRO A 330 -1.57 -2.99 5.32
CA PRO A 330 -0.95 -4.13 4.63
C PRO A 330 -0.75 -3.90 3.12
N ILE A 331 -1.51 -3.00 2.50
CA ILE A 331 -1.32 -2.66 1.09
C ILE A 331 -0.04 -1.84 0.90
N ALA A 332 0.24 -0.91 1.81
CA ALA A 332 1.46 -0.10 1.77
C ALA A 332 2.72 -0.96 1.96
N GLU A 333 2.68 -1.94 2.88
CA GLU A 333 3.76 -2.94 3.01
C GLU A 333 3.99 -3.70 1.69
N ALA A 334 2.92 -4.14 1.04
CA ALA A 334 2.99 -4.85 -0.24
C ALA A 334 3.59 -3.99 -1.35
N LEU A 335 3.16 -2.72 -1.46
CA LEU A 335 3.69 -1.78 -2.44
C LEU A 335 5.18 -1.50 -2.24
N LEU A 336 5.63 -1.32 -0.99
CA LEU A 336 7.05 -1.13 -0.69
C LEU A 336 7.86 -2.36 -1.10
N ALA A 337 7.36 -3.56 -0.83
CA ALA A 337 8.02 -4.80 -1.23
C ALA A 337 8.11 -4.96 -2.75
N LEU A 338 7.08 -4.56 -3.50
CA LEU A 338 7.09 -4.59 -4.96
C LEU A 338 8.17 -3.66 -5.54
N VAL A 339 8.29 -2.44 -4.98
CA VAL A 339 9.33 -1.49 -5.42
C VAL A 339 10.73 -2.02 -5.09
N VAL A 340 10.95 -2.49 -3.86
CA VAL A 340 12.25 -3.05 -3.47
C VAL A 340 12.61 -4.25 -4.32
N MET A 341 11.67 -5.15 -4.61
CA MET A 341 11.88 -6.33 -5.46
C MET A 341 12.33 -5.95 -6.88
N ASP A 342 11.65 -4.97 -7.49
CA ASP A 342 12.01 -4.48 -8.82
C ASP A 342 13.43 -3.90 -8.85
N HIS A 343 13.76 -3.07 -7.87
CA HIS A 343 15.08 -2.44 -7.79
C HIS A 343 16.20 -3.45 -7.46
N VAL A 344 15.93 -4.50 -6.68
CA VAL A 344 16.89 -5.60 -6.47
C VAL A 344 17.21 -6.33 -7.78
N LEU A 345 16.19 -6.62 -8.60
CA LEU A 345 16.41 -7.28 -9.90
C LEU A 345 17.16 -6.36 -10.87
N ARG A 346 16.85 -5.07 -10.89
CA ARG A 346 17.54 -4.06 -11.70
C ARG A 346 19.02 -3.98 -11.29
N GLN A 347 19.32 -3.87 -10.00
CA GLN A 347 20.67 -3.86 -9.46
C GLN A 347 21.46 -5.11 -9.89
N ARG A 348 20.85 -6.28 -9.78
CA ARG A 348 21.49 -7.54 -10.24
C ARG A 348 21.77 -7.54 -11.72
N ALA A 349 20.88 -6.99 -12.54
CA ALA A 349 21.05 -6.95 -13.98
C ALA A 349 22.15 -5.98 -14.42
N GLN A 350 22.32 -4.86 -13.72
CA GLN A 350 23.24 -3.79 -14.10
C GLN A 350 24.60 -3.91 -13.39
N CYS A 351 24.59 -4.26 -12.11
CA CYS A 351 25.77 -4.19 -11.23
C CYS A 351 26.13 -5.55 -10.60
N GLY A 352 25.63 -6.67 -11.17
CA GLY A 352 25.89 -7.99 -10.59
C GLY A 352 27.37 -8.39 -10.52
N ASP A 353 28.20 -7.83 -11.39
CA ASP A 353 29.65 -8.08 -11.47
C ASP A 353 30.50 -7.02 -10.74
N VAL A 354 29.85 -6.06 -10.02
CA VAL A 354 30.59 -5.01 -9.31
C VAL A 354 31.18 -5.58 -8.02
N GLU A 355 32.49 -5.57 -7.92
CA GLU A 355 33.22 -5.87 -6.69
C GLU A 355 33.54 -4.59 -5.93
N LEU A 356 33.11 -4.50 -4.69
CA LEU A 356 33.36 -3.34 -3.85
C LEU A 356 34.66 -3.54 -3.05
N PRO A 357 35.63 -2.61 -3.12
CA PRO A 357 36.90 -2.73 -2.38
C PRO A 357 36.73 -2.48 -0.88
N LEU A 358 35.60 -1.91 -0.46
CA LEU A 358 35.32 -1.60 0.95
C LEU A 358 34.16 -2.46 1.46
N PRO A 359 34.18 -2.87 2.73
CA PRO A 359 33.04 -3.57 3.34
C PRO A 359 31.83 -2.64 3.39
N ALA A 360 30.63 -3.22 3.35
CA ALA A 360 29.40 -2.46 3.60
C ALA A 360 29.42 -1.86 5.02
N ILE A 361 29.06 -0.60 5.10
CA ILE A 361 28.85 0.06 6.40
C ILE A 361 27.58 -0.55 7.02
N PRO A 362 27.59 -0.96 8.30
CA PRO A 362 26.40 -1.45 8.97
C PRO A 362 25.26 -0.41 8.91
N GLY A 363 24.03 -0.87 8.81
CA GLY A 363 22.87 -0.01 9.00
C GLY A 363 22.80 0.57 10.41
N THR A 364 21.84 1.44 10.67
CA THR A 364 21.63 2.07 11.99
C THR A 364 21.49 1.02 13.09
N ARG A 365 22.10 1.24 14.26
CA ARG A 365 21.94 0.37 15.42
C ARG A 365 20.47 0.37 15.88
N PRO A 366 19.89 -0.78 16.29
CA PRO A 366 18.52 -0.85 16.76
C PRO A 366 18.20 -0.06 18.03
N ALA A 367 19.20 0.49 18.72
CA ALA A 367 19.04 1.11 20.04
C ALA A 367 18.73 2.62 20.02
N ASP A 368 18.75 3.29 18.85
CA ASP A 368 18.71 4.74 18.76
C ASP A 368 17.51 5.28 17.96
N VAL A 369 16.40 4.54 17.91
CA VAL A 369 15.16 4.98 17.24
C VAL A 369 14.00 5.09 18.22
#